data_8eff163bf22a5aca5e9e6084fc5955b5
#
_entry.id   8eff163bf22a5aca5e9e6084fc5955b5
#
_cell.length_a   1.000
_cell.length_b   1.000
_cell.length_c   1.000
_cell.angle_alpha   90.00
_cell.angle_beta   90.00
_cell.angle_gamma   90.00
#
_symmetry.space_group_name_H-M   'P 1'
#
loop_
_entity.id
_entity.type
_entity.pdbx_description
1 polymer ?
#
loop_
_entity_poly.entity_id
_entity_poly.type
_entity_poly.pdbx_seq_one_letter_code
_entity_poly.pdbx_strand_id
1 'polypeptide(L)'
;MTGRTGDAHENRLERPIDGALHLLDRQLIDRDGRLLGKVDDVELTEVGGQLAITGVLTGPAALLSRLGGGLGAALVAKWAQLKVSEPHRSRPWRIDIEDVERLDSALHLAVRRDGVLRRDREGHRLGRLTGMDVLGPDDERIGRVLDARFEPHDDGSLVLCSLIVGHGRPGSLLGYDRRGDQGPWLVRTVVRRLHRHSVIAPAATAEISWADGSVRLRERPTEPPGHAFG
;
A
#
# COMPACT_ATOMS: atom_id res chain seq x y z
N MET A 1 24.60 -37.03 -1.41
CA MET A 1 24.75 -35.58 -1.13
C MET A 1 24.07 -34.83 -2.23
N THR A 2 22.79 -34.55 -2.13
CA THR A 2 22.02 -33.82 -3.10
C THR A 2 21.86 -32.38 -2.54
N GLY A 3 22.59 -31.47 -3.21
CA GLY A 3 22.52 -30.03 -2.90
C GLY A 3 21.11 -29.52 -3.14
N ARG A 4 20.50 -29.01 -2.06
CA ARG A 4 19.28 -28.25 -2.08
C ARG A 4 19.62 -26.91 -2.74
N THR A 5 19.31 -26.78 -4.02
CA THR A 5 19.35 -25.50 -4.73
C THR A 5 18.37 -24.58 -3.99
N GLY A 6 18.91 -23.63 -3.23
CA GLY A 6 18.10 -22.60 -2.60
C GLY A 6 17.45 -21.78 -3.70
N ASP A 7 16.14 -21.80 -3.78
CA ASP A 7 15.37 -20.82 -4.53
C ASP A 7 15.82 -19.44 -4.05
N ALA A 8 16.56 -18.74 -4.88
CA ALA A 8 16.86 -17.34 -4.69
C ALA A 8 15.48 -16.62 -4.71
N HIS A 9 14.94 -16.34 -3.55
CA HIS A 9 13.69 -15.57 -3.44
C HIS A 9 13.95 -14.20 -4.04
N GLU A 10 13.39 -14.01 -5.23
CA GLU A 10 13.52 -12.82 -6.03
C GLU A 10 12.98 -11.61 -5.24
N ASN A 11 13.81 -10.57 -5.07
CA ASN A 11 13.42 -9.36 -4.37
C ASN A 11 12.42 -8.57 -5.21
N ARG A 12 11.18 -8.50 -4.76
CA ARG A 12 10.11 -7.79 -5.49
C ARG A 12 10.26 -6.27 -5.48
N LEU A 13 11.10 -5.71 -4.59
CA LEU A 13 11.37 -4.26 -4.57
C LEU A 13 12.17 -3.79 -5.80
N GLU A 14 12.79 -4.71 -6.54
CA GLU A 14 13.53 -4.43 -7.77
C GLU A 14 12.63 -4.37 -9.02
N ARG A 15 11.32 -4.50 -8.83
CA ARG A 15 10.31 -4.50 -9.89
C ARG A 15 9.14 -3.60 -9.53
N PRO A 16 8.31 -3.21 -10.52
CA PRO A 16 7.06 -2.51 -10.21
C PRO A 16 6.18 -3.31 -9.25
N ILE A 17 5.70 -2.64 -8.20
CA ILE A 17 4.84 -3.23 -7.18
C ILE A 17 3.52 -2.46 -7.06
N ASP A 18 2.43 -3.19 -6.85
CA ASP A 18 1.16 -2.62 -6.48
C ASP A 18 1.10 -2.51 -4.94
N GLY A 19 0.97 -1.29 -4.43
CA GLY A 19 1.20 -0.99 -3.02
C GLY A 19 0.28 -1.76 -2.07
N ALA A 20 -1.03 -1.79 -2.35
CA ALA A 20 -1.96 -2.51 -1.49
C ALA A 20 -1.78 -4.04 -1.63
N LEU A 21 -1.63 -4.54 -2.84
CA LEU A 21 -1.51 -5.97 -3.11
C LEU A 21 -0.22 -6.58 -2.55
N HIS A 22 0.91 -5.88 -2.70
CA HIS A 22 2.22 -6.44 -2.40
C HIS A 22 2.75 -6.06 -1.02
N LEU A 23 2.36 -4.90 -0.46
CA LEU A 23 2.88 -4.43 0.83
C LEU A 23 1.92 -4.66 1.98
N LEU A 24 0.61 -4.36 1.82
CA LEU A 24 -0.33 -4.45 2.93
C LEU A 24 -0.49 -5.88 3.43
N ASP A 25 -0.67 -6.00 4.75
CA ASP A 25 -0.82 -7.26 5.48
C ASP A 25 0.40 -8.19 5.43
N ARG A 26 1.53 -7.77 4.83
CA ARG A 26 2.79 -8.53 4.88
C ARG A 26 3.37 -8.52 6.28
N GLN A 27 3.95 -9.65 6.67
CA GLN A 27 4.70 -9.74 7.91
C GLN A 27 5.97 -8.89 7.83
N LEU A 28 6.29 -8.21 8.93
CA LEU A 28 7.53 -7.48 9.11
C LEU A 28 8.49 -8.35 9.92
N ILE A 29 9.62 -8.68 9.33
CA ILE A 29 10.63 -9.56 9.91
C ILE A 29 11.95 -8.78 10.02
N ASP A 30 12.53 -8.74 11.22
CA ASP A 30 13.79 -8.06 11.44
C ASP A 30 14.99 -8.89 10.91
N ARG A 31 16.18 -8.28 10.95
CA ARG A 31 17.43 -8.93 10.51
C ARG A 31 17.71 -10.26 11.22
N ASP A 32 17.25 -10.43 12.45
CA ASP A 32 17.44 -11.65 13.23
C ASP A 32 16.33 -12.69 12.99
N GLY A 33 15.42 -12.45 12.03
CA GLY A 33 14.28 -13.31 11.70
C GLY A 33 13.10 -13.21 12.68
N ARG A 34 13.06 -12.17 13.53
CA ARG A 34 11.99 -11.98 14.51
C ARG A 34 10.85 -11.18 13.92
N LEU A 35 9.63 -11.61 14.21
CA LEU A 35 8.42 -10.92 13.81
C LEU A 35 8.25 -9.60 14.60
N LEU A 36 8.06 -8.48 13.88
CA LEU A 36 7.72 -7.18 14.47
C LEU A 36 6.21 -6.91 14.42
N GLY A 37 5.52 -7.42 13.44
CA GLY A 37 4.12 -7.15 13.18
C GLY A 37 3.75 -7.36 11.73
N LYS A 38 2.79 -6.58 11.26
CA LYS A 38 2.37 -6.54 9.85
C LYS A 38 2.39 -5.11 9.33
N VAL A 39 2.47 -4.98 8.01
CA VAL A 39 2.26 -3.70 7.34
C VAL A 39 0.76 -3.40 7.35
N ASP A 40 0.35 -2.43 8.16
CA ASP A 40 -1.05 -2.02 8.26
C ASP A 40 -1.40 -0.86 7.31
N ASP A 41 -0.41 -0.01 6.96
CA ASP A 41 -0.53 1.04 5.95
C ASP A 41 0.86 1.41 5.41
N VAL A 42 0.90 2.28 4.40
CA VAL A 42 2.13 2.78 3.78
C VAL A 42 2.11 4.30 3.78
N GLU A 43 3.22 4.92 4.19
CA GLU A 43 3.42 6.36 4.14
C GLU A 43 3.87 6.76 2.74
N LEU A 44 3.25 7.82 2.24
CA LEU A 44 3.54 8.44 0.95
C LEU A 44 3.95 9.90 1.18
N THR A 45 5.04 10.32 0.55
CA THR A 45 5.54 11.69 0.64
C THR A 45 5.93 12.20 -0.74
N GLU A 46 5.74 13.46 -1.00
CA GLU A 46 6.27 14.12 -2.20
C GLU A 46 7.78 14.27 -2.09
N VAL A 47 8.50 13.68 -3.04
CA VAL A 47 9.95 13.77 -3.18
C VAL A 47 10.23 14.17 -4.63
N GLY A 48 10.90 15.31 -4.83
CA GLY A 48 11.20 15.79 -6.19
C GLY A 48 9.98 16.05 -7.07
N GLY A 49 8.82 16.36 -6.49
CA GLY A 49 7.56 16.55 -7.22
C GLY A 49 6.85 15.25 -7.61
N GLN A 50 7.32 14.11 -7.13
CA GLN A 50 6.70 12.81 -7.33
C GLN A 50 6.32 12.20 -5.98
N LEU A 51 5.24 11.42 -5.95
CA LEU A 51 4.80 10.74 -4.74
C LEU A 51 5.58 9.42 -4.58
N ALA A 52 6.30 9.27 -3.48
CA ALA A 52 7.11 8.09 -3.20
C ALA A 52 6.71 7.42 -1.89
N ILE A 53 7.00 6.14 -1.77
CA ILE A 53 6.91 5.42 -0.51
C ILE A 53 8.11 5.82 0.35
N THR A 54 7.84 6.35 1.55
CA THR A 54 8.88 6.75 2.50
C THR A 54 8.90 5.93 3.78
N GLY A 55 7.84 5.17 4.02
CA GLY A 55 7.79 4.30 5.18
C GLY A 55 6.64 3.31 5.16
N VAL A 56 6.76 2.28 5.96
CA VAL A 56 5.70 1.33 6.25
C VAL A 56 5.20 1.53 7.67
N LEU A 57 3.90 1.38 7.86
CA LEU A 57 3.21 1.69 9.09
C LEU A 57 2.61 0.43 9.69
N THR A 58 2.74 0.29 11.01
CA THR A 58 2.20 -0.85 11.77
C THR A 58 1.47 -0.40 13.02
N GLY A 59 0.51 -1.19 13.43
CA GLY A 59 -0.27 -0.98 14.64
C GLY A 59 -1.70 -0.51 14.41
N PRO A 60 -2.54 -0.55 15.47
CA PRO A 60 -3.98 -0.32 15.35
C PRO A 60 -4.35 1.04 14.74
N ALA A 61 -3.56 2.08 15.02
CA ALA A 61 -3.79 3.42 14.47
C ALA A 61 -3.62 3.47 12.94
N ALA A 62 -2.69 2.68 12.36
CA ALA A 62 -2.55 2.55 10.91
C ALA A 62 -3.74 1.79 10.31
N LEU A 63 -4.15 0.69 10.94
CA LEU A 63 -5.27 -0.12 10.46
C LEU A 63 -6.59 0.65 10.46
N LEU A 64 -6.87 1.44 11.50
CA LEU A 64 -8.10 2.23 11.59
C LEU A 64 -8.19 3.31 10.53
N SER A 65 -7.07 3.89 10.09
CA SER A 65 -7.04 4.89 9.02
C SER A 65 -7.49 4.32 7.66
N ARG A 66 -7.35 3.01 7.45
CA ARG A 66 -7.81 2.30 6.23
C ARG A 66 -9.33 2.14 6.14
N LEU A 67 -10.06 2.24 7.24
CA LEU A 67 -11.50 2.02 7.25
C LEU A 67 -12.31 3.10 6.53
N GLY A 68 -11.66 4.06 5.89
CA GLY A 68 -12.23 5.07 4.99
C GLY A 68 -13.42 5.86 5.55
N GLY A 69 -13.56 7.14 5.14
CA GLY A 69 -14.66 7.99 5.55
C GLY A 69 -14.68 8.38 7.03
N GLY A 70 -15.75 8.99 7.48
CA GLY A 70 -15.91 9.49 8.86
C GLY A 70 -15.86 8.42 9.95
N LEU A 71 -16.13 7.14 9.62
CA LEU A 71 -16.07 6.02 10.57
C LEU A 71 -14.64 5.73 11.06
N GLY A 72 -13.65 5.74 10.17
CA GLY A 72 -12.25 5.52 10.56
C GLY A 72 -11.74 6.62 11.49
N ALA A 73 -12.01 7.88 11.14
CA ALA A 73 -11.66 9.03 11.97
C ALA A 73 -12.37 9.01 13.33
N ALA A 74 -13.65 8.67 13.37
CA ALA A 74 -14.42 8.55 14.62
C ALA A 74 -13.91 7.43 15.51
N LEU A 75 -13.51 6.28 14.94
CA LEU A 75 -12.92 5.16 15.68
C LEU A 75 -11.53 5.51 16.22
N VAL A 76 -10.69 6.21 15.46
CA VAL A 76 -9.39 6.72 15.93
C VAL A 76 -9.59 7.70 17.08
N ALA A 77 -10.53 8.64 16.95
CA ALA A 77 -10.85 9.60 18.01
C ALA A 77 -11.38 8.91 19.27
N LYS A 78 -12.27 7.93 19.11
CA LYS A 78 -12.79 7.13 20.24
C LYS A 78 -11.72 6.26 20.89
N TRP A 79 -10.82 5.69 20.10
CA TRP A 79 -9.66 4.95 20.59
C TRP A 79 -8.71 5.85 21.40
N ALA A 80 -8.47 7.06 20.92
CA ALA A 80 -7.65 8.05 21.64
C ALA A 80 -8.26 8.50 22.97
N GLN A 81 -9.60 8.45 23.09
CA GLN A 81 -10.33 8.78 24.32
C GLN A 81 -10.34 7.67 25.36
N LEU A 82 -10.06 6.42 24.98
CA LEU A 82 -9.90 5.33 25.92
C LEU A 82 -8.65 5.62 26.77
N LYS A 83 -8.87 6.15 27.97
CA LYS A 83 -7.88 6.56 28.97
C LYS A 83 -6.94 5.43 29.35
N VAL A 84 -5.89 5.23 28.59
CA VAL A 84 -4.73 4.44 28.96
C VAL A 84 -3.50 5.29 28.75
N SER A 85 -2.69 5.41 29.76
CA SER A 85 -1.64 6.38 30.09
C SER A 85 -0.53 6.70 29.06
N GLU A 86 -0.72 6.50 27.77
CA GLU A 86 0.27 6.84 26.75
C GLU A 86 -0.25 7.90 25.78
N PRO A 87 0.30 9.12 25.79
CA PRO A 87 -0.16 10.24 24.97
C PRO A 87 0.03 10.08 23.45
N HIS A 88 0.61 8.97 22.98
CA HIS A 88 0.96 8.77 21.57
C HIS A 88 0.30 7.55 20.91
N ARG A 89 -0.74 6.94 21.52
CA ARG A 89 -1.43 5.76 20.95
C ARG A 89 -2.20 6.04 19.65
N SER A 90 -2.49 7.30 19.36
CA SER A 90 -3.18 7.69 18.13
C SER A 90 -2.29 7.68 16.89
N ARG A 91 -0.98 7.57 17.06
CA ARG A 91 -0.04 7.54 15.95
C ARG A 91 0.50 6.13 15.74
N PRO A 92 0.51 5.62 14.49
CA PRO A 92 1.10 4.32 14.18
C PRO A 92 2.61 4.33 14.42
N TRP A 93 3.16 3.12 14.50
CA TRP A 93 4.59 2.91 14.41
C TRP A 93 5.01 2.94 12.94
N ARG A 94 6.13 3.58 12.67
CA ARG A 94 6.71 3.77 11.35
C ARG A 94 8.08 3.11 11.28
N ILE A 95 8.34 2.46 10.16
CA ILE A 95 9.65 1.96 9.75
C ILE A 95 10.01 2.68 8.46
N ASP A 96 11.21 3.24 8.37
CA ASP A 96 11.69 3.90 7.15
C ASP A 96 11.80 2.88 6.02
N ILE A 97 11.46 3.27 4.79
CA ILE A 97 11.55 2.35 3.64
C ILE A 97 13.00 1.94 3.37
N GLU A 98 13.96 2.79 3.71
CA GLU A 98 15.40 2.54 3.59
C GLU A 98 15.89 1.41 4.51
N ASP A 99 15.16 1.12 5.59
CA ASP A 99 15.43 0.00 6.49
C ASP A 99 14.90 -1.34 5.92
N VAL A 100 14.21 -1.32 4.78
CA VAL A 100 13.66 -2.52 4.13
C VAL A 100 14.66 -3.05 3.11
N GLU A 101 15.12 -4.27 3.31
CA GLU A 101 16.09 -4.93 2.45
C GLU A 101 15.42 -5.71 1.31
N ARG A 102 14.33 -6.42 1.62
CA ARG A 102 13.73 -7.36 0.68
C ARG A 102 12.24 -7.56 0.91
N LEU A 103 11.53 -7.73 -0.19
CA LEU A 103 10.13 -8.11 -0.22
C LEU A 103 9.95 -9.45 -0.94
N ASP A 104 9.40 -10.43 -0.23
CA ASP A 104 8.94 -11.71 -0.80
C ASP A 104 7.54 -12.07 -0.23
N SER A 105 7.42 -13.16 0.52
CA SER A 105 6.21 -13.48 1.30
C SER A 105 6.06 -12.59 2.53
N ALA A 106 7.16 -11.97 2.98
CA ALA A 106 7.25 -11.02 4.07
C ALA A 106 8.07 -9.80 3.66
N LEU A 107 8.06 -8.76 4.46
CA LEU A 107 8.93 -7.61 4.37
C LEU A 107 10.09 -7.79 5.35
N HIS A 108 11.29 -7.94 4.81
CA HIS A 108 12.51 -8.17 5.58
C HIS A 108 13.27 -6.86 5.78
N LEU A 109 13.67 -6.60 7.04
CA LEU A 109 14.41 -5.41 7.40
C LEU A 109 15.91 -5.70 7.46
N ALA A 110 16.72 -4.76 7.00
CA ALA A 110 18.17 -4.77 7.13
C ALA A 110 18.64 -4.56 8.58
N VAL A 111 17.73 -4.12 9.46
CA VAL A 111 18.00 -3.69 10.83
C VAL A 111 17.31 -4.58 11.85
N ARG A 112 17.81 -4.53 13.10
CA ARG A 112 17.18 -5.22 14.23
C ARG A 112 15.97 -4.43 14.71
N ARG A 113 15.01 -5.14 15.33
CA ARG A 113 13.78 -4.54 15.89
C ARG A 113 14.04 -3.42 16.90
N ASP A 114 15.16 -3.48 17.62
CA ASP A 114 15.44 -2.55 18.71
C ASP A 114 15.75 -1.15 18.15
N GLY A 115 14.82 -0.20 18.39
CA GLY A 115 14.95 1.18 17.96
C GLY A 115 14.53 1.47 16.52
N VAL A 116 14.11 0.48 15.73
CA VAL A 116 13.66 0.71 14.34
C VAL A 116 12.27 1.34 14.26
N LEU A 117 11.42 1.06 15.26
CA LEU A 117 10.07 1.61 15.30
C LEU A 117 10.11 3.07 15.75
N ARG A 118 9.76 3.96 14.86
CA ARG A 118 9.63 5.40 15.12
C ARG A 118 8.16 5.79 15.19
N ARG A 119 7.86 6.94 15.76
CA ARG A 119 6.51 7.50 15.67
C ARG A 119 6.33 8.12 14.29
N ASP A 120 5.15 7.84 13.73
CA ASP A 120 4.76 8.36 12.45
C ASP A 120 4.87 9.89 12.35
N ARG A 121 5.26 10.36 11.18
CA ARG A 121 5.21 11.76 10.78
C ARG A 121 3.89 12.01 10.06
N GLU A 122 3.51 13.27 9.92
CA GLU A 122 2.31 13.65 9.16
C GLU A 122 2.62 13.55 7.66
N GLY A 123 2.40 12.37 7.09
CA GLY A 123 2.50 12.08 5.66
C GLY A 123 1.16 11.63 5.09
N HIS A 124 1.09 11.56 3.78
CA HIS A 124 -0.03 10.93 3.09
C HIS A 124 0.00 9.42 3.29
N ARG A 125 -1.12 8.76 3.05
CA ARG A 125 -1.24 7.32 3.26
C ARG A 125 -1.82 6.62 2.06
N LEU A 126 -1.29 5.43 1.77
CA LEU A 126 -1.82 4.58 0.72
C LEU A 126 -3.28 4.22 0.99
N GLY A 127 -3.62 3.88 2.23
CA GLY A 127 -5.01 3.58 2.62
C GLY A 127 -5.97 4.75 2.42
N ARG A 128 -5.49 6.00 2.40
CA ARG A 128 -6.29 7.16 2.07
C ARG A 128 -6.39 7.40 0.56
N LEU A 129 -5.32 7.13 -0.18
CA LEU A 129 -5.30 7.22 -1.64
C LEU A 129 -6.26 6.18 -2.24
N THR A 130 -6.20 4.94 -1.75
CA THR A 130 -7.14 3.90 -2.14
C THR A 130 -8.56 4.26 -1.71
N GLY A 131 -9.48 4.22 -2.65
CA GLY A 131 -10.87 4.59 -2.45
C GLY A 131 -11.22 6.03 -2.80
N MET A 132 -10.24 6.90 -3.09
CA MET A 132 -10.51 8.23 -3.64
C MET A 132 -11.30 8.11 -4.94
N ASP A 133 -12.27 9.01 -5.13
CA ASP A 133 -13.00 9.09 -6.39
C ASP A 133 -12.09 9.63 -7.49
N VAL A 134 -12.17 9.02 -8.68
CA VAL A 134 -11.40 9.42 -9.86
C VAL A 134 -12.31 10.12 -10.84
N LEU A 135 -11.97 11.35 -11.18
CA LEU A 135 -12.66 12.20 -12.12
C LEU A 135 -11.87 12.32 -13.42
N GLY A 136 -12.56 12.31 -14.53
CA GLY A 136 -11.97 12.56 -15.85
C GLY A 136 -11.80 14.04 -16.15
N PRO A 137 -11.34 14.35 -17.39
CA PRO A 137 -11.12 15.75 -17.84
C PRO A 137 -12.37 16.61 -17.79
N ASP A 138 -13.54 16.00 -18.01
CA ASP A 138 -14.84 16.67 -18.05
C ASP A 138 -15.59 16.59 -16.70
N ASP A 139 -14.88 16.35 -15.61
CA ASP A 139 -15.42 16.12 -14.25
C ASP A 139 -16.34 14.89 -14.12
N GLU A 140 -16.42 14.06 -15.14
CA GLU A 140 -17.16 12.82 -15.06
C GLU A 140 -16.46 11.82 -14.11
N ARG A 141 -17.25 11.10 -13.34
CA ARG A 141 -16.73 10.08 -12.44
C ARG A 141 -16.36 8.82 -13.21
N ILE A 142 -15.05 8.52 -13.29
CA ILE A 142 -14.52 7.31 -13.94
C ILE A 142 -14.59 6.10 -13.03
N GLY A 143 -14.34 6.29 -11.73
CA GLY A 143 -14.31 5.20 -10.78
C GLY A 143 -13.69 5.59 -9.45
N ARG A 144 -12.93 4.66 -8.86
CA ARG A 144 -12.13 4.87 -7.64
C ARG A 144 -10.75 4.31 -7.81
N VAL A 145 -9.80 4.87 -7.07
CA VAL A 145 -8.47 4.26 -6.92
C VAL A 145 -8.62 2.93 -6.18
N LEU A 146 -8.28 1.84 -6.84
CA LEU A 146 -8.27 0.49 -6.28
C LEU A 146 -6.92 0.15 -5.67
N ASP A 147 -5.83 0.55 -6.35
CA ASP A 147 -4.45 0.38 -5.90
C ASP A 147 -3.55 1.44 -6.56
N ALA A 148 -2.32 1.54 -6.11
CA ALA A 148 -1.29 2.42 -6.65
C ALA A 148 -0.05 1.60 -6.98
N ARG A 149 0.50 1.79 -8.20
CA ARG A 149 1.69 1.11 -8.66
C ARG A 149 2.92 1.98 -8.49
N PHE A 150 3.96 1.40 -7.92
CA PHE A 150 5.23 2.06 -7.67
C PHE A 150 6.33 1.36 -8.45
N GLU A 151 7.27 2.14 -8.98
CA GLU A 151 8.46 1.64 -9.67
C GLU A 151 9.72 1.99 -8.88
N PRO A 152 10.69 1.06 -8.82
CA PRO A 152 11.99 1.35 -8.23
C PRO A 152 12.80 2.30 -9.13
N HIS A 153 13.40 3.30 -8.50
CA HIS A 153 14.37 4.20 -9.12
C HIS A 153 15.80 3.82 -8.74
N ASP A 154 16.78 4.38 -9.44
CA ASP A 154 18.21 4.07 -9.26
C ASP A 154 18.74 4.43 -7.85
N ASP A 155 18.09 5.36 -7.16
CA ASP A 155 18.37 5.74 -5.78
C ASP A 155 17.72 4.82 -4.74
N GLY A 156 17.02 3.76 -5.18
CA GLY A 156 16.30 2.83 -4.33
C GLY A 156 14.92 3.31 -3.88
N SER A 157 14.49 4.51 -4.27
CA SER A 157 13.15 5.00 -3.97
C SER A 157 12.09 4.25 -4.78
N LEU A 158 10.90 4.09 -4.19
CA LEU A 158 9.73 3.51 -4.84
C LEU A 158 8.76 4.64 -5.16
N VAL A 159 8.68 5.02 -6.44
CA VAL A 159 7.95 6.19 -6.90
C VAL A 159 6.64 5.79 -7.58
N LEU A 160 5.58 6.54 -7.32
CA LEU A 160 4.26 6.33 -7.94
C LEU A 160 4.35 6.52 -9.46
N CYS A 161 4.12 5.45 -10.21
CA CYS A 161 4.10 5.48 -11.68
C CYS A 161 2.69 5.46 -12.26
N SER A 162 1.74 4.79 -11.61
CA SER A 162 0.36 4.73 -12.09
C SER A 162 -0.65 4.40 -10.99
N LEU A 163 -1.92 4.74 -11.24
CA LEU A 163 -3.06 4.39 -10.42
C LEU A 163 -3.88 3.30 -11.12
N ILE A 164 -4.32 2.31 -10.35
CA ILE A 164 -5.26 1.30 -10.81
C ILE A 164 -6.66 1.80 -10.43
N VAL A 165 -7.47 2.09 -11.44
CA VAL A 165 -8.78 2.73 -11.29
C VAL A 165 -9.88 1.78 -11.74
N GLY A 166 -10.96 1.69 -10.99
CA GLY A 166 -12.09 0.84 -11.39
C GLY A 166 -13.33 1.05 -10.54
N HIS A 167 -14.39 0.31 -10.93
CA HIS A 167 -15.65 0.27 -10.21
C HIS A 167 -15.62 -0.89 -9.22
N GLY A 168 -15.51 -0.58 -7.94
CA GLY A 168 -15.44 -1.60 -6.89
C GLY A 168 -15.05 -1.00 -5.54
N ARG A 169 -14.93 -1.86 -4.55
CA ARG A 169 -14.32 -1.48 -3.28
C ARG A 169 -12.83 -1.69 -3.38
N PRO A 170 -12.01 -0.73 -2.94
CA PRO A 170 -10.55 -0.92 -2.85
C PRO A 170 -10.23 -2.20 -2.08
N GLY A 171 -9.11 -2.82 -2.40
CA GLY A 171 -8.67 -4.14 -1.91
C GLY A 171 -8.56 -4.35 -0.40
N SER A 172 -9.13 -3.45 0.44
CA SER A 172 -9.29 -3.66 1.88
C SER A 172 -10.05 -4.94 2.23
N LEU A 173 -10.78 -5.52 1.27
CA LEU A 173 -11.42 -6.83 1.39
C LEU A 173 -10.48 -8.01 1.10
N LEU A 174 -9.32 -7.79 0.48
CA LEU A 174 -8.37 -8.87 0.17
C LEU A 174 -7.63 -9.38 1.41
N GLY A 175 -7.58 -8.59 2.49
CA GLY A 175 -6.97 -8.99 3.76
C GLY A 175 -7.84 -9.92 4.61
N TYR A 176 -9.14 -9.97 4.39
CA TYR A 176 -10.06 -10.72 5.25
C TYR A 176 -10.20 -12.20 4.90
N ASP A 177 -9.86 -12.63 3.69
CA ASP A 177 -10.05 -14.02 3.24
C ASP A 177 -8.79 -14.89 3.30
N ARG A 178 -7.73 -14.45 3.98
CA ARG A 178 -6.57 -15.29 4.24
C ARG A 178 -6.78 -16.21 5.44
N ARG A 179 -7.86 -16.98 5.45
CA ARG A 179 -7.91 -18.22 6.24
C ARG A 179 -7.03 -19.25 5.52
N GLY A 180 -6.09 -19.77 6.26
CA GLY A 180 -4.87 -20.45 5.91
C GLY A 180 -4.85 -21.63 4.95
N ASP A 181 -5.87 -21.90 4.11
CA ASP A 181 -5.90 -23.13 3.30
C ASP A 181 -6.28 -22.92 1.80
N GLN A 182 -6.39 -21.67 1.33
CA GLN A 182 -6.73 -21.45 -0.06
C GLN A 182 -5.54 -20.88 -0.83
N GLY A 183 -4.94 -21.75 -1.63
CA GLY A 183 -3.71 -21.52 -2.37
C GLY A 183 -3.73 -20.37 -3.39
N PRO A 184 -2.58 -20.11 -4.03
CA PRO A 184 -2.30 -18.93 -4.87
C PRO A 184 -3.27 -18.69 -6.03
N TRP A 185 -4.03 -19.70 -6.47
CA TRP A 185 -4.93 -19.59 -7.63
C TRP A 185 -6.20 -18.78 -7.37
N LEU A 186 -6.73 -18.83 -6.14
CA LEU A 186 -7.95 -18.08 -5.77
C LEU A 186 -7.67 -16.58 -5.69
N VAL A 187 -6.54 -16.20 -5.09
CA VAL A 187 -6.07 -14.80 -5.06
C VAL A 187 -5.90 -14.28 -6.48
N ARG A 188 -5.27 -15.07 -7.35
CA ARG A 188 -5.06 -14.74 -8.76
C ARG A 188 -6.39 -14.63 -9.54
N THR A 189 -7.38 -15.45 -9.23
CA THR A 189 -8.71 -15.42 -9.88
C THR A 189 -9.53 -14.22 -9.42
N VAL A 190 -9.50 -13.89 -8.12
CA VAL A 190 -10.19 -12.72 -7.57
C VAL A 190 -9.55 -11.42 -8.08
N VAL A 191 -8.22 -11.33 -8.09
CA VAL A 191 -7.47 -10.21 -8.66
C VAL A 191 -7.80 -10.08 -10.16
N ARG A 192 -7.77 -11.17 -10.93
CA ARG A 192 -8.12 -11.16 -12.36
C ARG A 192 -9.58 -10.76 -12.61
N ARG A 193 -10.50 -11.09 -11.71
CA ARG A 193 -11.94 -10.72 -11.82
C ARG A 193 -12.19 -9.26 -11.42
N LEU A 194 -11.49 -8.74 -10.42
CA LEU A 194 -11.53 -7.33 -10.03
C LEU A 194 -10.90 -6.43 -11.11
N HIS A 195 -9.86 -6.91 -11.80
CA HIS A 195 -9.16 -6.16 -12.83
C HIS A 195 -9.80 -6.23 -14.24
N ARG A 196 -10.86 -7.01 -14.45
CA ARG A 196 -11.53 -7.09 -15.75
C ARG A 196 -12.12 -5.77 -16.25
N HIS A 197 -12.34 -4.82 -15.36
CA HIS A 197 -12.90 -3.50 -15.66
C HIS A 197 -12.07 -2.38 -14.98
N SER A 198 -10.80 -2.63 -14.68
CA SER A 198 -9.90 -1.61 -14.17
C SER A 198 -9.09 -1.03 -15.32
N VAL A 199 -8.84 0.26 -15.25
CA VAL A 199 -7.97 0.99 -16.16
C VAL A 199 -6.72 1.44 -15.41
N ILE A 200 -5.61 1.59 -16.13
CA ILE A 200 -4.36 2.12 -15.57
C ILE A 200 -4.26 3.57 -15.98
N ALA A 201 -4.17 4.46 -14.99
CA ALA A 201 -3.97 5.89 -15.20
C ALA A 201 -2.53 6.25 -14.82
N PRO A 202 -1.70 6.80 -15.75
CA PRO A 202 -0.35 7.25 -15.42
C PRO A 202 -0.38 8.32 -14.33
N ALA A 203 0.52 8.24 -13.37
CA ALA A 203 0.60 9.24 -12.28
C ALA A 203 0.90 10.64 -12.80
N ALA A 204 1.66 10.75 -13.90
CA ALA A 204 1.98 12.03 -14.54
C ALA A 204 0.75 12.80 -15.06
N THR A 205 -0.36 12.10 -15.35
CA THR A 205 -1.61 12.71 -15.79
C THR A 205 -2.63 12.89 -14.66
N ALA A 206 -2.29 12.48 -13.44
CA ALA A 206 -3.17 12.49 -12.29
C ALA A 206 -2.82 13.63 -11.32
N GLU A 207 -3.81 14.40 -10.94
CA GLU A 207 -3.72 15.41 -9.88
C GLU A 207 -4.47 14.90 -8.63
N ILE A 208 -3.74 14.69 -7.54
CA ILE A 208 -4.28 14.11 -6.30
C ILE A 208 -4.66 15.24 -5.34
N SER A 209 -5.95 15.43 -5.10
CA SER A 209 -6.46 16.34 -4.06
C SER A 209 -6.69 15.58 -2.75
N TRP A 210 -5.73 15.69 -1.85
CA TRP A 210 -5.83 15.08 -0.53
C TRP A 210 -6.91 15.72 0.34
N ALA A 211 -7.20 17.01 0.12
CA ALA A 211 -8.24 17.75 0.84
C ALA A 211 -9.63 17.24 0.48
N ASP A 212 -9.88 17.08 -0.82
CA ASP A 212 -11.19 16.67 -1.35
C ASP A 212 -11.38 15.16 -1.37
N GLY A 213 -10.29 14.40 -1.22
CA GLY A 213 -10.30 12.94 -1.32
C GLY A 213 -10.61 12.46 -2.74
N SER A 214 -10.10 13.15 -3.75
CA SER A 214 -10.34 12.86 -5.16
C SER A 214 -9.05 12.92 -5.98
N VAL A 215 -9.07 12.25 -7.12
CA VAL A 215 -8.02 12.29 -8.13
C VAL A 215 -8.64 12.77 -9.43
N ARG A 216 -8.07 13.81 -10.03
CA ARG A 216 -8.47 14.33 -11.35
C ARG A 216 -7.47 13.87 -12.39
N LEU A 217 -7.95 13.24 -13.45
CA LEU A 217 -7.13 12.85 -14.60
C LEU A 217 -7.21 13.94 -15.67
N ARG A 218 -6.07 14.32 -16.22
CA ARG A 218 -6.00 15.27 -17.34
C ARG A 218 -6.40 14.64 -18.69
N GLU A 219 -6.30 13.31 -18.77
CA GLU A 219 -6.62 12.52 -19.95
C GLU A 219 -7.44 11.29 -19.54
N ARG A 220 -8.30 10.83 -20.44
CA ARG A 220 -9.03 9.58 -20.20
C ARG A 220 -8.07 8.39 -20.20
N PRO A 221 -8.10 7.54 -19.18
CA PRO A 221 -7.24 6.38 -19.13
C PRO A 221 -7.65 5.40 -20.23
N THR A 222 -6.66 4.87 -20.93
CA THR A 222 -6.86 3.81 -21.93
C THR A 222 -7.01 2.45 -21.22
N GLU A 223 -7.88 1.58 -21.76
CA GLU A 223 -7.93 0.20 -21.30
C GLU A 223 -6.53 -0.44 -21.49
N PRO A 224 -6.02 -1.18 -20.49
CA PRO A 224 -4.75 -1.85 -20.65
C PRO A 224 -4.85 -2.88 -21.77
N PRO A 225 -3.85 -3.00 -22.66
CA PRO A 225 -3.79 -4.10 -23.59
C PRO A 225 -3.86 -5.40 -22.80
N GLY A 226 -4.72 -6.33 -23.19
CA GLY A 226 -5.18 -7.52 -22.44
C GLY A 226 -4.15 -8.50 -21.88
N HIS A 227 -2.88 -8.10 -21.70
CA HIS A 227 -1.78 -8.95 -21.23
C HIS A 227 -0.90 -8.32 -20.13
N ALA A 228 -1.33 -7.24 -19.46
CA ALA A 228 -0.50 -6.55 -18.47
C ALA A 228 -0.39 -7.24 -17.09
N PHE A 229 -0.93 -8.45 -16.95
CA PHE A 229 -0.90 -9.20 -15.68
C PHE A 229 -0.39 -10.63 -15.93
N GLY A 230 0.92 -10.74 -16.08
CA GLY A 230 1.65 -12.01 -16.12
C GLY A 230 2.19 -12.40 -14.75
#